data_e1152c039d837e9b23489b50987e5c7f
#
_entry.id   e1152c039d837e9b23489b50987e5c7f
#
_cell.length_a   1.000
_cell.length_b   1.000
_cell.length_c   1.000
_cell.angle_alpha   90.00
_cell.angle_beta   90.00
_cell.angle_gamma   90.00
#
_symmetry.space_group_name_H-M   'P 1'
#
loop_
_entity.id
_entity.type
_entity.pdbx_description
1 polymer ?
#
loop_
_entity_poly.entity_id
_entity_poly.type
_entity_poly.pdbx_seq_one_letter_code
_entity_poly.pdbx_strand_id
1 'polypeptide(L)'
;INHVGRHNRQKVVVVFREVPGEDHMALVLYPDVLPTIVHDDIMKCLEAPMGQNAKHLGDALHRVVGSNGENLLQFIHNERWMKKVRTQDVILIPIPGKEGSRLDEINKIIKDQEAGNKAAIRLAEIDATAGLADPAKTAAAKKAVAALTNADNNTLSGVELASSLMDQAAKMQAEAETLTSEVTRLKEEAASLNPSLKPKKRGRPKKSKVAA
;
A
#
# COMPACT_ATOMS: atom_id res chain seq x y z
N ILE A 1 4.10 1.08 9.84
CA ILE A 1 5.34 1.82 9.45
C ILE A 1 6.17 0.89 8.57
N ASN A 2 6.34 1.23 7.29
CA ASN A 2 6.83 0.29 6.27
C ASN A 2 8.33 -0.04 6.32
N HIS A 3 9.15 0.78 6.97
CA HIS A 3 10.61 0.65 6.96
C HIS A 3 11.22 0.29 8.32
N VAL A 4 10.39 -0.12 9.27
CA VAL A 4 10.83 -0.51 10.61
C VAL A 4 10.86 -2.02 10.74
N GLY A 5 11.94 -2.53 11.33
CA GLY A 5 12.11 -3.96 11.53
C GLY A 5 13.01 -4.30 12.70
N ARG A 6 13.43 -5.55 12.72
CA ARG A 6 14.39 -6.09 13.69
C ARG A 6 15.50 -6.85 12.99
N HIS A 7 16.70 -6.65 13.47
CA HIS A 7 17.88 -7.44 13.11
C HIS A 7 18.58 -7.87 14.41
N ASN A 8 18.80 -9.16 14.61
CA ASN A 8 19.39 -9.71 15.83
C ASN A 8 18.74 -9.18 17.12
N ARG A 9 17.40 -9.14 17.16
CA ARG A 9 16.56 -8.62 18.28
C ARG A 9 16.65 -7.10 18.51
N GLN A 10 17.53 -6.38 17.81
CA GLN A 10 17.63 -4.92 17.87
C GLN A 10 16.66 -4.28 16.88
N LYS A 11 16.13 -3.12 17.22
CA LYS A 11 15.33 -2.32 16.29
C LYS A 11 16.22 -1.79 15.19
N VAL A 12 15.73 -1.81 13.95
CA VAL A 12 16.43 -1.26 12.79
C VAL A 12 15.46 -0.51 11.90
N VAL A 13 15.99 0.51 11.23
CA VAL A 13 15.31 1.20 10.13
C VAL A 13 15.97 0.77 8.84
N VAL A 14 15.20 0.23 7.91
CA VAL A 14 15.68 -0.22 6.60
C VAL A 14 15.71 0.97 5.65
N VAL A 15 16.90 1.42 5.29
CA VAL A 15 17.11 2.53 4.35
C VAL A 15 16.97 2.05 2.92
N PHE A 16 17.68 0.97 2.57
CA PHE A 16 17.58 0.32 1.26
C PHE A 16 17.30 -1.16 1.46
N ARG A 17 16.22 -1.63 0.85
CA ARG A 17 15.79 -3.05 0.95
C ARG A 17 16.73 -3.99 0.22
N GLU A 18 17.41 -3.48 -0.81
CA GLU A 18 18.38 -4.19 -1.61
C GLU A 18 19.52 -3.25 -1.97
N VAL A 19 20.73 -3.78 -2.05
CA VAL A 19 21.90 -3.05 -2.54
C VAL A 19 22.06 -3.35 -4.03
N PRO A 20 22.23 -2.36 -4.90
CA PRO A 20 22.47 -2.59 -6.33
C PRO A 20 23.65 -3.55 -6.55
N GLY A 21 23.41 -4.64 -7.28
CA GLY A 21 24.39 -5.71 -7.52
C GLY A 21 24.49 -6.77 -6.42
N GLU A 22 23.82 -6.59 -5.27
CA GLU A 22 23.82 -7.52 -4.15
C GLU A 22 22.42 -7.64 -3.54
N ASP A 23 21.52 -8.30 -4.25
CA ASP A 23 20.08 -8.42 -3.89
C ASP A 23 19.84 -9.10 -2.52
N HIS A 24 20.82 -9.84 -2.04
CA HIS A 24 20.78 -10.52 -0.74
C HIS A 24 21.21 -9.63 0.44
N MET A 25 21.61 -8.38 0.17
CA MET A 25 22.08 -7.42 1.17
C MET A 25 21.14 -6.21 1.23
N ALA A 26 20.94 -5.70 2.44
CA ALA A 26 20.19 -4.48 2.74
C ALA A 26 21.06 -3.48 3.50
N LEU A 27 20.72 -2.20 3.41
CA LEU A 27 21.33 -1.15 4.26
C LEU A 27 20.33 -0.75 5.34
N VAL A 28 20.78 -0.87 6.58
CA VAL A 28 19.97 -0.56 7.78
C VAL A 28 20.67 0.45 8.68
N LEU A 29 19.86 1.15 9.47
CA LEU A 29 20.31 2.02 10.55
C LEU A 29 19.85 1.42 11.88
N TYR A 30 20.68 1.56 12.90
CA TYR A 30 20.34 1.24 14.28
C TYR A 30 19.99 2.54 15.01
N PRO A 31 18.71 2.79 15.32
CA PRO A 31 18.28 4.02 15.98
C PRO A 31 19.00 4.30 17.30
N ASP A 32 19.31 3.25 18.05
CA ASP A 32 19.91 3.33 19.38
C ASP A 32 21.36 3.88 19.38
N VAL A 33 22.02 3.88 18.22
CA VAL A 33 23.42 4.36 18.07
C VAL A 33 23.47 5.80 17.56
N LEU A 34 22.34 6.36 17.12
CA LEU A 34 22.28 7.67 16.49
C LEU A 34 22.23 8.80 17.53
N PRO A 35 22.86 9.96 17.27
CA PRO A 35 22.62 11.18 18.04
C PRO A 35 21.13 11.55 18.00
N THR A 36 20.59 12.07 19.10
CA THR A 36 19.16 12.37 19.27
C THR A 36 18.60 13.25 18.14
N ILE A 37 19.35 14.27 17.72
CA ILE A 37 18.92 15.19 16.66
C ILE A 37 18.72 14.43 15.32
N VAL A 38 19.67 13.58 14.98
CA VAL A 38 19.61 12.79 13.72
C VAL A 38 18.53 11.71 13.79
N HIS A 39 18.41 11.07 14.95
CA HIS A 39 17.32 10.14 15.23
C HIS A 39 15.96 10.78 14.98
N ASP A 40 15.72 11.97 15.53
CA ASP A 40 14.45 12.68 15.40
C ASP A 40 14.18 13.11 13.96
N ASP A 41 15.19 13.56 13.23
CA ASP A 41 15.06 13.93 11.80
C ASP A 41 14.71 12.69 10.93
N ILE A 42 15.33 11.54 11.22
CA ILE A 42 15.02 10.28 10.54
C ILE A 42 13.59 9.84 10.87
N MET A 43 13.17 9.91 12.14
CA MET A 43 11.82 9.52 12.55
C MET A 43 10.75 10.43 11.94
N LYS A 44 10.98 11.74 11.87
CA LYS A 44 10.09 12.67 11.16
C LYS A 44 9.94 12.31 9.68
N CYS A 45 11.06 12.00 9.01
CA CYS A 45 11.03 11.57 7.61
C CYS A 45 10.31 10.23 7.44
N LEU A 46 10.55 9.28 8.33
CA LEU A 46 9.94 7.96 8.33
C LEU A 46 8.42 8.03 8.52
N GLU A 47 7.94 8.87 9.44
CA GLU A 47 6.50 9.03 9.73
C GLU A 47 5.78 9.86 8.68
N ALA A 48 6.49 10.70 7.94
CA ALA A 48 5.92 11.49 6.86
C ALA A 48 5.36 10.61 5.72
N PRO A 49 4.30 11.04 5.03
CA PRO A 49 3.74 10.30 3.88
C PRO A 49 4.79 9.98 2.82
N MET A 50 5.75 10.88 2.61
CA MET A 50 6.86 10.70 1.67
C MET A 50 7.74 9.49 2.05
N GLY A 51 8.04 9.32 3.35
CA GLY A 51 8.83 8.17 3.82
C GLY A 51 8.03 6.88 3.81
N GLN A 52 6.73 6.92 4.15
CA GLN A 52 5.88 5.73 4.17
C GLN A 52 5.59 5.16 2.79
N ASN A 53 5.46 6.02 1.78
CA ASN A 53 5.15 5.63 0.40
C ASN A 53 6.39 5.36 -0.45
N ALA A 54 7.58 5.69 0.04
CA ALA A 54 8.82 5.46 -0.69
C ALA A 54 9.12 3.95 -0.84
N LYS A 55 9.60 3.54 -2.01
CA LYS A 55 10.09 2.17 -2.25
C LYS A 55 11.30 1.88 -1.35
N HIS A 56 12.22 2.81 -1.28
CA HIS A 56 13.35 2.82 -0.37
C HIS A 56 13.29 4.08 0.49
N LEU A 57 13.49 3.95 1.80
CA LEU A 57 13.52 5.12 2.68
C LEU A 57 14.66 6.08 2.30
N GLY A 58 15.74 5.55 1.72
CA GLY A 58 16.86 6.35 1.21
C GLY A 58 16.43 7.41 0.20
N ASP A 59 15.43 7.14 -0.64
CA ASP A 59 14.92 8.10 -1.62
C ASP A 59 14.22 9.29 -0.94
N ALA A 60 13.53 9.02 0.18
CA ALA A 60 12.91 10.07 0.99
C ALA A 60 13.97 10.86 1.77
N LEU A 61 14.93 10.19 2.40
CA LEU A 61 16.03 10.81 3.15
C LEU A 61 16.91 11.71 2.25
N HIS A 62 17.09 11.33 0.98
CA HIS A 62 17.82 12.14 0.02
C HIS A 62 17.15 13.49 -0.31
N ARG A 63 15.84 13.59 -0.13
CA ARG A 63 15.07 14.82 -0.39
C ARG A 63 14.95 15.72 0.84
N VAL A 64 15.36 15.23 2.00
CA VAL A 64 15.24 15.94 3.28
C VAL A 64 16.58 16.53 3.68
N VAL A 65 16.55 17.80 4.10
CA VAL A 65 17.68 18.46 4.75
C VAL A 65 17.53 18.28 6.25
N GLY A 66 18.54 17.75 6.89
CA GLY A 66 18.57 17.55 8.34
C GLY A 66 18.69 18.87 9.10
N SER A 67 18.51 18.81 10.42
CA SER A 67 18.64 19.97 11.33
C SER A 67 20.03 20.60 11.33
N ASN A 68 21.05 19.87 10.81
CA ASN A 68 22.41 20.36 10.60
C ASN A 68 22.59 21.16 9.28
N GLY A 69 21.53 21.29 8.46
CA GLY A 69 21.59 21.98 7.18
C GLY A 69 22.17 21.17 6.01
N GLU A 70 22.52 19.90 6.21
CA GLU A 70 23.03 19.01 5.20
C GLU A 70 21.95 18.02 4.72
N ASN A 71 22.19 17.40 3.55
CA ASN A 71 21.33 16.33 3.08
C ASN A 71 21.40 15.14 4.04
N LEU A 72 20.24 14.72 4.55
CA LEU A 72 20.20 13.74 5.64
C LEU A 72 20.79 12.38 5.25
N LEU A 73 20.56 11.91 4.01
CA LEU A 73 21.15 10.66 3.53
C LEU A 73 22.67 10.75 3.41
N GLN A 74 23.18 11.86 2.86
CA GLN A 74 24.62 12.07 2.71
C GLN A 74 25.31 12.14 4.08
N PHE A 75 24.71 12.86 5.02
CA PHE A 75 25.24 12.96 6.37
C PHE A 75 25.35 11.59 7.05
N ILE A 76 24.27 10.81 7.01
CA ILE A 76 24.22 9.44 7.56
C ILE A 76 25.30 8.54 6.90
N HIS A 77 25.51 8.71 5.59
CA HIS A 77 26.50 7.94 4.85
C HIS A 77 27.92 8.33 5.24
N ASN A 78 28.22 9.63 5.34
CA ASN A 78 29.55 10.15 5.71
C ASN A 78 29.96 9.70 7.10
N GLU A 79 29.02 9.69 8.05
CA GLU A 79 29.23 9.24 9.42
C GLU A 79 29.28 7.69 9.55
N ARG A 80 29.08 6.96 8.46
CA ARG A 80 29.11 5.48 8.41
C ARG A 80 28.15 4.79 9.36
N TRP A 81 27.01 5.41 9.65
CA TRP A 81 25.97 4.80 10.49
C TRP A 81 25.16 3.74 9.78
N MET A 82 25.16 3.72 8.46
CA MET A 82 24.54 2.65 7.70
C MET A 82 25.34 1.35 7.80
N LYS A 83 24.66 0.27 8.13
CA LYS A 83 25.23 -1.08 8.21
C LYS A 83 24.66 -1.94 7.09
N LYS A 84 25.52 -2.68 6.42
CA LYS A 84 25.15 -3.68 5.41
C LYS A 84 24.88 -4.99 6.11
N VAL A 85 23.65 -5.52 5.95
CA VAL A 85 23.18 -6.76 6.59
C VAL A 85 22.51 -7.66 5.56
N ARG A 86 22.40 -8.96 5.85
CA ARG A 86 21.69 -9.89 4.97
C ARG A 86 20.19 -9.66 5.06
N THR A 87 19.49 -9.69 3.92
CA THR A 87 18.04 -9.50 3.87
C THR A 87 17.28 -10.57 4.66
N GLN A 88 17.78 -11.80 4.69
CA GLN A 88 17.19 -12.92 5.45
C GLN A 88 17.22 -12.73 6.98
N ASP A 89 18.15 -11.92 7.50
CA ASP A 89 18.32 -11.68 8.93
C ASP A 89 17.48 -10.49 9.42
N VAL A 90 16.83 -9.77 8.50
CA VAL A 90 15.99 -8.61 8.80
C VAL A 90 14.51 -9.02 8.73
N ILE A 91 13.79 -8.75 9.81
CA ILE A 91 12.34 -8.97 9.91
C ILE A 91 11.67 -7.60 9.93
N LEU A 92 10.88 -7.27 8.90
CA LEU A 92 10.07 -6.06 8.87
C LEU A 92 8.79 -6.25 9.69
N ILE A 93 8.43 -5.24 10.46
CA ILE A 93 7.24 -5.20 11.31
C ILE A 93 6.41 -3.97 10.92
N PRO A 94 5.60 -4.05 9.86
CA PRO A 94 4.84 -2.90 9.37
C PRO A 94 3.73 -2.47 10.34
N ILE A 95 3.21 -3.40 11.13
CA ILE A 95 2.15 -3.15 12.11
C ILE A 95 2.64 -3.57 13.49
N PRO A 96 2.67 -2.66 14.47
CA PRO A 96 3.04 -3.01 15.84
C PRO A 96 2.14 -4.12 16.40
N GLY A 97 2.76 -5.15 17.03
CA GLY A 97 2.02 -6.26 17.64
C GLY A 97 1.63 -7.41 16.69
N LYS A 98 1.90 -7.31 15.38
CA LYS A 98 1.80 -8.43 14.44
C LYS A 98 3.16 -9.08 14.19
N GLU A 99 3.09 -10.33 13.72
CA GLU A 99 4.29 -11.03 13.25
C GLU A 99 4.90 -10.28 12.07
N GLY A 100 6.22 -10.14 12.09
CA GLY A 100 6.97 -9.53 10.98
C GLY A 100 7.24 -10.55 9.88
N SER A 101 7.47 -10.05 8.67
CA SER A 101 7.89 -10.86 7.53
C SER A 101 9.36 -10.63 7.24
N ARG A 102 10.04 -11.66 6.73
CA ARG A 102 11.44 -11.55 6.35
C ARG A 102 11.60 -10.62 5.14
N LEU A 103 12.65 -9.82 5.15
CA LEU A 103 12.88 -8.84 4.10
C LEU A 103 13.13 -9.48 2.73
N ASP A 104 13.82 -10.64 2.69
CA ASP A 104 14.05 -11.40 1.45
C ASP A 104 12.75 -11.88 0.79
N GLU A 105 11.77 -12.33 1.59
CA GLU A 105 10.46 -12.76 1.10
C GLU A 105 9.66 -11.57 0.54
N ILE A 106 9.68 -10.43 1.26
CA ILE A 106 9.03 -9.20 0.80
C ILE A 106 9.64 -8.71 -0.51
N ASN A 107 10.97 -8.70 -0.61
CA ASN A 107 11.66 -8.29 -1.83
C ASN A 107 11.31 -9.18 -3.02
N LYS A 108 11.18 -10.50 -2.79
CA LYS A 108 10.75 -11.45 -3.82
C LYS A 108 9.33 -11.14 -4.31
N ILE A 109 8.39 -10.94 -3.39
CA ILE A 109 6.99 -10.61 -3.73
C ILE A 109 6.94 -9.31 -4.56
N ILE A 110 7.69 -8.28 -4.15
CA ILE A 110 7.74 -6.99 -4.88
C ILE A 110 8.30 -7.20 -6.29
N LYS A 111 9.38 -7.97 -6.44
CA LYS A 111 9.97 -8.28 -7.76
C LYS A 111 8.99 -9.05 -8.65
N ASP A 112 8.29 -10.03 -8.09
CA ASP A 112 7.29 -10.82 -8.81
C ASP A 112 6.11 -9.92 -9.27
N GLN A 113 5.66 -8.99 -8.44
CA GLN A 113 4.65 -8.00 -8.80
C GLN A 113 5.14 -7.05 -9.91
N GLU A 114 6.36 -6.52 -9.78
CA GLU A 114 6.95 -5.66 -10.82
C GLU A 114 7.14 -6.39 -12.15
N ALA A 115 7.53 -7.65 -12.12
CA ALA A 115 7.66 -8.50 -13.31
C ALA A 115 6.29 -8.77 -13.96
N GLY A 116 5.27 -9.05 -13.16
CA GLY A 116 3.89 -9.22 -13.63
C GLY A 116 3.34 -7.96 -14.28
N ASN A 117 3.56 -6.80 -13.68
CA ASN A 117 3.14 -5.51 -14.25
C ASN A 117 3.86 -5.22 -15.58
N LYS A 118 5.16 -5.48 -15.68
CA LYS A 118 5.92 -5.32 -16.94
C LYS A 118 5.41 -6.26 -18.04
N ALA A 119 5.06 -7.50 -17.68
CA ALA A 119 4.49 -8.46 -18.64
C ALA A 119 3.12 -8.00 -19.15
N ALA A 120 2.25 -7.49 -18.25
CA ALA A 120 0.95 -6.94 -18.63
C ALA A 120 1.06 -5.71 -19.56
N ILE A 121 2.03 -4.82 -19.28
CA ILE A 121 2.31 -3.67 -20.15
C ILE A 121 2.76 -4.12 -21.54
N ARG A 122 3.70 -5.07 -21.63
CA ARG A 122 4.16 -5.62 -22.91
C ARG A 122 3.05 -6.31 -23.69
N LEU A 123 2.18 -7.06 -23.00
CA LEU A 123 1.03 -7.69 -23.64
C LEU A 123 0.07 -6.65 -24.24
N ALA A 124 -0.24 -5.59 -23.48
CA ALA A 124 -1.08 -4.49 -23.96
C ALA A 124 -0.46 -3.73 -25.16
N GLU A 125 0.87 -3.58 -25.19
CA GLU A 125 1.59 -2.98 -26.32
C GLU A 125 1.53 -3.88 -27.56
N ILE A 126 1.70 -5.20 -27.42
CA ILE A 126 1.60 -6.19 -28.49
C ILE A 126 0.18 -6.20 -29.07
N ASP A 127 -0.85 -6.25 -28.21
CA ASP A 127 -2.25 -6.22 -28.63
C ASP A 127 -2.60 -4.92 -29.39
N ALA A 128 -2.06 -3.78 -28.92
CA ALA A 128 -2.25 -2.50 -29.59
C ALA A 128 -1.56 -2.45 -30.97
N THR A 129 -0.41 -3.14 -31.12
CA THR A 129 0.35 -3.15 -32.40
C THR A 129 -0.22 -4.18 -33.39
N ALA A 130 -0.77 -5.27 -32.89
CA ALA A 130 -1.37 -6.34 -33.72
C ALA A 130 -2.76 -5.99 -34.25
N GLY A 131 -3.36 -4.86 -33.86
CA GLY A 131 -4.70 -4.43 -34.32
C GLY A 131 -5.84 -5.35 -33.87
N LEU A 132 -5.59 -6.27 -32.96
CA LEU A 132 -6.53 -7.26 -32.43
C LEU A 132 -7.41 -6.71 -31.31
N ALA A 133 -7.03 -5.56 -30.72
CA ALA A 133 -7.73 -4.97 -29.59
C ALA A 133 -8.72 -3.91 -30.06
N ASP A 134 -9.92 -4.02 -29.51
CA ASP A 134 -10.98 -3.00 -29.66
C ASP A 134 -10.42 -1.65 -29.11
N PRO A 135 -10.42 -0.55 -29.89
CA PRO A 135 -9.80 0.71 -29.54
C PRO A 135 -10.32 1.29 -28.20
N ALA A 136 -11.55 0.95 -27.83
CA ALA A 136 -12.12 1.33 -26.54
C ALA A 136 -11.50 0.56 -25.35
N LYS A 137 -11.17 -0.72 -25.52
CA LYS A 137 -10.52 -1.56 -24.50
C LYS A 137 -9.04 -1.23 -24.35
N THR A 138 -8.34 -0.90 -25.44
CA THR A 138 -6.94 -0.45 -25.39
C THR A 138 -6.79 0.90 -24.71
N ALA A 139 -7.69 1.83 -24.88
CA ALA A 139 -7.70 3.10 -24.18
C ALA A 139 -7.94 2.91 -22.66
N ALA A 140 -8.85 2.01 -22.28
CA ALA A 140 -9.11 1.66 -20.90
C ALA A 140 -7.92 0.93 -20.25
N ALA A 141 -7.28 -0.01 -20.95
CA ALA A 141 -6.09 -0.71 -20.48
C ALA A 141 -4.89 0.24 -20.35
N LYS A 142 -4.65 1.14 -21.32
CA LYS A 142 -3.62 2.19 -21.21
C LYS A 142 -3.88 3.13 -20.02
N LYS A 143 -5.14 3.48 -19.76
CA LYS A 143 -5.51 4.31 -18.62
C LYS A 143 -5.32 3.57 -17.29
N ALA A 144 -5.61 2.28 -17.22
CA ALA A 144 -5.38 1.43 -16.06
C ALA A 144 -3.88 1.21 -15.79
N VAL A 145 -3.08 0.99 -16.84
CA VAL A 145 -1.61 0.84 -16.74
C VAL A 145 -0.97 2.18 -16.36
N ALA A 146 -1.41 3.30 -16.94
CA ALA A 146 -0.95 4.63 -16.53
C ALA A 146 -1.31 4.95 -15.07
N ALA A 147 -2.45 4.48 -14.57
CA ALA A 147 -2.81 4.60 -13.16
C ALA A 147 -1.91 3.75 -12.25
N LEU A 148 -1.48 2.56 -12.70
CA LEU A 148 -0.55 1.70 -11.96
C LEU A 148 0.90 2.24 -11.97
N THR A 149 1.34 2.82 -13.08
CA THR A 149 2.68 3.42 -13.19
C THR A 149 2.77 4.79 -12.53
N ASN A 150 1.66 5.52 -12.43
CA ASN A 150 1.58 6.81 -11.73
C ASN A 150 1.35 6.67 -10.21
N ALA A 151 1.13 5.47 -9.69
CA ALA A 151 1.13 5.22 -8.26
C ALA A 151 2.51 5.49 -7.61
N ASP A 152 3.59 5.46 -8.41
CA ASP A 152 4.95 5.82 -7.98
C ASP A 152 5.23 7.33 -8.03
N ASN A 153 4.40 8.13 -8.71
CA ASN A 153 4.50 9.59 -8.75
C ASN A 153 3.24 10.20 -8.12
N ASN A 154 3.32 10.43 -6.82
CA ASN A 154 2.29 10.98 -5.94
C ASN A 154 1.95 12.44 -6.28
N THR A 155 1.33 12.67 -7.44
CA THR A 155 0.63 13.91 -7.78
C THR A 155 -0.64 13.62 -8.57
N LEU A 156 -1.51 12.77 -7.99
CA LEU A 156 -2.91 12.80 -8.40
C LEU A 156 -3.46 14.16 -7.98
N SER A 157 -3.84 14.98 -8.95
CA SER A 157 -4.65 16.17 -8.71
C SER A 157 -5.85 15.75 -7.86
N GLY A 158 -6.20 16.55 -6.83
CA GLY A 158 -7.32 16.19 -5.93
C GLY A 158 -8.61 15.86 -6.66
N VAL A 159 -8.79 16.32 -7.90
CA VAL A 159 -9.92 16.01 -8.78
C VAL A 159 -9.86 14.58 -9.34
N GLU A 160 -8.69 14.09 -9.72
CA GLU A 160 -8.52 12.71 -10.22
C GLU A 160 -8.65 11.68 -9.11
N LEU A 161 -8.16 12.00 -7.91
CA LEU A 161 -8.37 11.18 -6.73
C LEU A 161 -9.86 11.11 -6.36
N ALA A 162 -10.56 12.23 -6.40
CA ALA A 162 -12.00 12.29 -6.13
C ALA A 162 -12.79 11.47 -7.17
N SER A 163 -12.45 11.55 -8.46
CA SER A 163 -13.12 10.75 -9.49
C SER A 163 -12.86 9.25 -9.32
N SER A 164 -11.63 8.86 -8.99
CA SER A 164 -11.29 7.46 -8.71
C SER A 164 -12.04 6.90 -7.49
N LEU A 165 -12.18 7.68 -6.44
CA LEU A 165 -12.95 7.30 -5.24
C LEU A 165 -14.45 7.19 -5.54
N MET A 166 -15.01 8.06 -6.39
CA MET A 166 -16.40 7.99 -6.83
C MET A 166 -16.65 6.73 -7.67
N ASP A 167 -15.75 6.39 -8.61
CA ASP A 167 -15.84 5.16 -9.40
C ASP A 167 -15.74 3.90 -8.52
N GLN A 168 -14.90 3.94 -7.51
CA GLN A 168 -14.76 2.85 -6.55
C GLN A 168 -16.01 2.72 -5.67
N ALA A 169 -16.58 3.83 -5.22
CA ALA A 169 -17.82 3.85 -4.47
C ALA A 169 -19.01 3.30 -5.30
N ALA A 170 -19.11 3.68 -6.58
CA ALA A 170 -20.12 3.16 -7.49
C ALA A 170 -20.01 1.64 -7.71
N LYS A 171 -18.79 1.10 -7.84
CA LYS A 171 -18.57 -0.35 -7.92
C LYS A 171 -19.01 -1.08 -6.65
N MET A 172 -18.62 -0.58 -5.48
CA MET A 172 -19.02 -1.17 -4.20
C MET A 172 -20.53 -1.10 -3.99
N GLN A 173 -21.18 -0.04 -4.46
CA GLN A 173 -22.64 0.09 -4.39
C GLN A 173 -23.33 -0.96 -5.27
N ALA A 174 -22.85 -1.17 -6.51
CA ALA A 174 -23.37 -2.20 -7.40
C ALA A 174 -23.19 -3.62 -6.82
N GLU A 175 -22.04 -3.90 -6.20
CA GLU A 175 -21.80 -5.18 -5.51
C GLU A 175 -22.73 -5.34 -4.30
N ALA A 176 -22.96 -4.28 -3.53
CA ALA A 176 -23.91 -4.31 -2.40
C ALA A 176 -25.34 -4.58 -2.86
N GLU A 177 -25.78 -4.02 -3.99
CA GLU A 177 -27.11 -4.28 -4.58
C GLU A 177 -27.24 -5.73 -5.05
N THR A 178 -26.20 -6.30 -5.67
CA THR A 178 -26.21 -7.73 -6.05
C THR A 178 -26.28 -8.64 -4.83
N LEU A 179 -25.47 -8.38 -3.81
CA LEU A 179 -25.50 -9.15 -2.56
C LEU A 179 -26.84 -9.01 -1.82
N THR A 180 -27.45 -7.82 -1.81
CA THR A 180 -28.79 -7.65 -1.20
C THR A 180 -29.88 -8.40 -1.96
N SER A 181 -29.79 -8.49 -3.27
CA SER A 181 -30.71 -9.29 -4.09
C SER A 181 -30.53 -10.79 -3.84
N GLU A 182 -29.30 -11.27 -3.70
CA GLU A 182 -29.04 -12.67 -3.32
C GLU A 182 -29.53 -13.00 -1.91
N VAL A 183 -29.32 -12.10 -0.94
CA VAL A 183 -29.84 -12.27 0.42
C VAL A 183 -31.36 -12.35 0.43
N THR A 184 -32.09 -11.55 -0.37
CA THR A 184 -33.55 -11.63 -0.47
C THR A 184 -34.00 -12.95 -1.09
N ARG A 185 -33.32 -13.40 -2.16
CA ARG A 185 -33.59 -14.69 -2.79
C ARG A 185 -33.38 -15.86 -1.83
N LEU A 186 -32.26 -15.89 -1.11
CA LEU A 186 -31.96 -16.93 -0.12
C LEU A 186 -32.97 -16.93 1.04
N LYS A 187 -33.45 -15.74 1.48
CA LYS A 187 -34.51 -15.63 2.51
C LYS A 187 -35.86 -16.16 2.02
N GLU A 188 -36.19 -15.92 0.75
CA GLU A 188 -37.42 -16.45 0.15
C GLU A 188 -37.33 -17.97 -0.02
N GLU A 189 -36.20 -18.49 -0.43
CA GLU A 189 -35.95 -19.93 -0.53
C GLU A 189 -35.99 -20.61 0.85
N ALA A 190 -35.34 -20.02 1.86
CA ALA A 190 -35.45 -20.51 3.24
C ALA A 190 -36.87 -20.47 3.78
N ALA A 191 -37.64 -19.42 3.48
CA ALA A 191 -39.05 -19.33 3.88
C ALA A 191 -39.97 -20.30 3.14
N SER A 192 -39.61 -20.76 1.95
CA SER A 192 -40.30 -21.83 1.23
C SER A 192 -40.05 -23.20 1.83
N LEU A 193 -38.80 -23.44 2.27
CA LEU A 193 -38.41 -24.70 2.92
C LEU A 193 -38.95 -24.85 4.35
N ASN A 194 -39.00 -23.73 5.09
CA ASN A 194 -39.53 -23.71 6.45
C ASN A 194 -40.37 -22.44 6.71
N PRO A 195 -41.72 -22.55 6.62
CA PRO A 195 -42.65 -21.41 6.78
C PRO A 195 -42.59 -20.73 8.16
N SER A 196 -42.06 -21.40 9.19
CA SER A 196 -41.92 -20.83 10.54
C SER A 196 -40.79 -19.78 10.66
N LEU A 197 -39.89 -19.68 9.66
CA LEU A 197 -38.78 -18.75 9.63
C LEU A 197 -39.12 -17.39 8.98
N LYS A 198 -40.37 -17.16 8.59
CA LYS A 198 -40.80 -15.86 8.05
C LYS A 198 -40.57 -14.75 9.08
N PRO A 199 -39.77 -13.70 8.76
CA PRO A 199 -39.54 -12.62 9.70
C PRO A 199 -40.85 -11.91 10.02
N LYS A 200 -41.17 -11.84 11.30
CA LYS A 200 -42.36 -11.06 11.78
C LYS A 200 -42.13 -9.60 11.38
N LYS A 201 -43.06 -9.02 10.61
CA LYS A 201 -43.04 -7.59 10.27
C LYS A 201 -42.96 -6.80 11.58
N ARG A 202 -41.84 -6.08 11.79
CA ARG A 202 -41.72 -5.12 12.91
C ARG A 202 -42.81 -4.06 12.74
N GLY A 203 -43.72 -4.01 13.70
CA GLY A 203 -44.78 -3.01 13.71
C GLY A 203 -44.18 -1.60 13.70
N ARG A 204 -44.76 -0.73 12.90
CA ARG A 204 -44.40 0.71 12.78
C ARG A 204 -44.45 1.34 14.19
N PRO A 205 -43.38 2.02 14.64
CA PRO A 205 -43.42 2.70 15.94
C PRO A 205 -44.53 3.74 15.95
N LYS A 206 -45.39 3.71 16.97
CA LYS A 206 -46.45 4.69 17.17
C LYS A 206 -45.81 6.08 17.32
N LYS A 207 -46.21 7.02 16.46
CA LYS A 207 -45.91 8.45 16.64
C LYS A 207 -46.42 8.89 18.01
N SER A 208 -45.53 9.29 18.91
CA SER A 208 -45.90 9.99 20.14
C SER A 208 -46.51 11.34 19.74
N LYS A 209 -47.75 11.56 20.13
CA LYS A 209 -48.41 12.88 20.11
C LYS A 209 -47.68 13.75 21.11
N VAL A 210 -46.94 14.76 20.62
CA VAL A 210 -46.52 15.90 21.45
C VAL A 210 -47.78 16.71 21.70
N ALA A 211 -48.21 16.80 22.96
CA ALA A 211 -49.27 17.71 23.39
C ALA A 211 -48.72 19.13 23.41
N ALA A 212 -49.55 20.06 22.99
CA ALA A 212 -49.35 21.48 23.01
C ALA A 212 -49.13 22.06 24.40
#